data_01b9be0e6f8179c9e1879be623a9c0aa
#
_entry.id   01b9be0e6f8179c9e1879be623a9c0aa
#
_cell.length_a   1.000
_cell.length_b   1.000
_cell.length_c   1.000
_cell.angle_alpha   90.00
_cell.angle_beta   90.00
_cell.angle_gamma   90.00
#
_symmetry.space_group_name_H-M   'P 1'
#
loop_
_entity.id
_entity.type
_entity.pdbx_description
1 polymer ?
#
loop_
_entity_poly.entity_id
_entity_poly.type
_entity_poly.pdbx_seq_one_letter_code
_entity_poly.pdbx_strand_id
1 'polypeptide(L)'
;MPRVKRGVTAHARHKKVLKKSKGFRGRRGNVYRVAKQAVMKAGQYAYRDRRNRKRVIRALWITRINAAVRELGMSYSAFMSGLKKANIEIDRKVLADLAVLDKPAFAKIAGQIKASLAH
;
A
#
# COMPACT_ATOMS: atom_id res chain seq x y z
N MET A 1 -34.64 37.58 22.89
CA MET A 1 -33.21 37.35 22.92
C MET A 1 -32.92 35.86 22.75
N PRO A 2 -32.18 35.48 21.74
CA PRO A 2 -31.92 34.07 21.53
C PRO A 2 -31.02 33.50 22.62
N ARG A 3 -31.35 32.31 23.08
CA ARG A 3 -30.54 31.62 24.06
C ARG A 3 -29.34 30.97 23.38
N VAL A 4 -28.17 31.13 23.99
CA VAL A 4 -26.98 30.41 23.55
C VAL A 4 -27.04 29.02 24.18
N LYS A 5 -27.46 28.04 23.37
CA LYS A 5 -27.55 26.65 23.79
C LYS A 5 -26.65 25.78 22.89
N ARG A 6 -26.51 24.51 23.25
CA ARG A 6 -25.66 23.58 22.57
C ARG A 6 -26.16 23.15 21.17
N GLY A 7 -27.33 23.66 20.74
CA GLY A 7 -27.89 23.30 19.43
C GLY A 7 -26.94 23.56 18.28
N VAL A 8 -26.29 24.71 18.25
CA VAL A 8 -25.36 25.07 17.19
C VAL A 8 -24.12 24.16 17.21
N THR A 9 -23.54 23.94 18.39
CA THR A 9 -22.35 23.11 18.54
C THR A 9 -22.63 21.65 18.21
N ALA A 10 -23.80 21.13 18.66
CA ALA A 10 -24.19 19.75 18.34
C ALA A 10 -24.39 19.57 16.85
N HIS A 11 -25.07 20.52 16.20
CA HIS A 11 -25.29 20.47 14.75
C HIS A 11 -23.98 20.47 13.98
N ALA A 12 -23.01 21.28 14.41
CA ALA A 12 -21.69 21.34 13.78
C ALA A 12 -20.96 20.00 13.89
N ARG A 13 -21.04 19.35 15.04
CA ARG A 13 -20.45 18.03 15.25
C ARG A 13 -21.10 16.97 14.37
N HIS A 14 -22.43 16.99 14.28
CA HIS A 14 -23.18 16.07 13.43
C HIS A 14 -22.82 16.27 11.96
N LYS A 15 -22.73 17.53 11.54
CA LYS A 15 -22.39 17.89 10.16
C LYS A 15 -20.99 17.42 9.79
N LYS A 16 -20.05 17.49 10.73
CA LYS A 16 -18.68 17.01 10.52
C LYS A 16 -18.65 15.51 10.22
N VAL A 17 -19.42 14.72 10.98
CA VAL A 17 -19.53 13.28 10.77
C VAL A 17 -20.22 12.98 9.44
N LEU A 18 -21.32 13.65 9.14
CA LEU A 18 -22.08 13.46 7.91
C LEU A 18 -21.26 13.82 6.68
N LYS A 19 -20.40 14.82 6.78
CA LYS A 19 -19.49 15.19 5.70
C LYS A 19 -18.53 14.05 5.38
N LYS A 20 -18.02 13.37 6.40
CA LYS A 20 -17.13 12.22 6.22
C LYS A 20 -17.85 11.00 5.64
N SER A 21 -19.17 10.89 5.87
CA SER A 21 -19.95 9.77 5.39
C SER A 21 -20.61 10.00 4.03
N LYS A 22 -20.33 11.11 3.38
CA LYS A 22 -20.85 11.38 2.03
C LYS A 22 -20.46 10.25 1.09
N GLY A 23 -21.43 9.82 0.28
CA GLY A 23 -21.23 8.72 -0.65
C GLY A 23 -21.45 7.34 -0.07
N PHE A 24 -21.69 7.24 1.25
CA PHE A 24 -22.00 5.97 1.88
C PHE A 24 -23.39 5.51 1.50
N ARG A 25 -23.59 4.21 1.48
CA ARG A 25 -24.82 3.61 1.02
C ARG A 25 -25.98 3.82 1.97
N GLY A 26 -27.16 4.12 1.41
CA GLY A 26 -28.39 4.25 2.15
C GLY A 26 -28.34 5.30 3.23
N ARG A 27 -28.92 5.01 4.38
CA ARG A 27 -28.99 5.93 5.50
C ARG A 27 -27.65 6.22 6.17
N ARG A 28 -26.63 5.41 5.88
CA ARG A 28 -25.28 5.66 6.40
C ARG A 28 -24.71 6.99 5.88
N GLY A 29 -25.22 7.47 4.77
CA GLY A 29 -24.79 8.74 4.20
C GLY A 29 -25.54 9.95 4.72
N ASN A 30 -26.74 9.78 5.33
CA ASN A 30 -27.60 10.93 5.69
C ASN A 30 -28.23 10.89 7.09
N VAL A 31 -28.19 9.78 7.80
CA VAL A 31 -28.71 9.68 9.16
C VAL A 31 -27.56 9.62 10.16
N TYR A 32 -27.47 10.59 11.07
CA TYR A 32 -26.32 10.75 11.94
C TYR A 32 -26.00 9.50 12.78
N ARG A 33 -27.01 8.87 13.37
CA ARG A 33 -26.77 7.69 14.23
C ARG A 33 -26.05 6.58 13.50
N VAL A 34 -26.53 6.28 12.29
CA VAL A 34 -25.95 5.23 11.45
C VAL A 34 -24.64 5.71 10.84
N ALA A 35 -24.61 6.98 10.42
CA ALA A 35 -23.42 7.58 9.81
C ALA A 35 -22.23 7.59 10.79
N LYS A 36 -22.48 7.89 12.07
CA LYS A 36 -21.43 7.88 13.10
C LYS A 36 -20.77 6.51 13.21
N GLN A 37 -21.59 5.45 13.28
CA GLN A 37 -21.09 4.08 13.34
C GLN A 37 -20.31 3.72 12.08
N ALA A 38 -20.84 4.11 10.93
CA ALA A 38 -20.19 3.84 9.64
C ALA A 38 -18.84 4.55 9.53
N VAL A 39 -18.74 5.80 9.98
CA VAL A 39 -17.50 6.57 9.97
C VAL A 39 -16.47 5.96 10.91
N MET A 40 -16.90 5.53 12.10
CA MET A 40 -16.01 4.86 13.06
C MET A 40 -15.43 3.57 12.46
N LYS A 41 -16.28 2.79 11.81
CA LYS A 41 -15.85 1.54 11.17
C LYS A 41 -14.94 1.83 9.98
N ALA A 42 -15.26 2.85 9.20
CA ALA A 42 -14.41 3.28 8.09
C ALA A 42 -13.02 3.68 8.58
N GLY A 43 -12.96 4.38 9.72
CA GLY A 43 -11.69 4.74 10.34
C GLY A 43 -10.88 3.54 10.78
N GLN A 44 -11.54 2.53 11.37
CA GLN A 44 -10.90 1.28 11.76
C GLN A 44 -10.34 0.54 10.54
N TYR A 45 -11.13 0.47 9.47
CA TYR A 45 -10.70 -0.17 8.23
C TYR A 45 -9.53 0.59 7.61
N ALA A 46 -9.57 1.92 7.63
CA ALA A 46 -8.49 2.75 7.09
C ALA A 46 -7.18 2.51 7.85
N TYR A 47 -7.25 2.43 9.18
CA TYR A 47 -6.08 2.13 10.02
C TYR A 47 -5.50 0.75 9.67
N ARG A 48 -6.35 -0.25 9.67
CA ARG A 48 -5.96 -1.63 9.34
C ARG A 48 -5.36 -1.71 7.94
N ASP A 49 -6.03 -1.09 6.97
CA ASP A 49 -5.65 -1.23 5.56
C ASP A 49 -4.41 -0.42 5.21
N ARG A 50 -4.12 0.66 5.93
CA ARG A 50 -2.84 1.36 5.75
C ARG A 50 -1.67 0.44 6.10
N ARG A 51 -1.83 -0.41 7.09
CA ARG A 51 -0.82 -1.41 7.46
C ARG A 51 -0.78 -2.56 6.48
N ASN A 52 -1.96 -3.04 6.08
CA ASN A 52 -2.06 -4.12 5.09
C ASN A 52 -1.54 -3.69 3.72
N ARG A 53 -1.70 -2.42 3.36
CA ARG A 53 -1.22 -1.91 2.08
C ARG A 53 0.28 -2.13 1.92
N LYS A 54 1.03 -1.90 2.97
CA LYS A 54 2.49 -2.12 2.93
C LYS A 54 2.82 -3.57 2.64
N ARG A 55 2.09 -4.50 3.24
CA ARG A 55 2.28 -5.94 3.00
C ARG A 55 1.88 -6.33 1.58
N VAL A 56 0.75 -5.81 1.13
CA VAL A 56 0.24 -6.11 -0.22
C VAL A 56 1.19 -5.59 -1.28
N ILE A 57 1.66 -4.36 -1.14
CA ILE A 57 2.59 -3.76 -2.10
C ILE A 57 3.92 -4.50 -2.11
N ARG A 58 4.43 -4.89 -0.94
CA ARG A 58 5.65 -5.68 -0.86
C ARG A 58 5.50 -7.02 -1.57
N ALA A 59 4.36 -7.69 -1.39
CA ALA A 59 4.06 -8.93 -2.09
C ALA A 59 4.03 -8.73 -3.59
N LEU A 60 3.49 -7.59 -4.05
CA LEU A 60 3.48 -7.25 -5.47
C LEU A 60 4.90 -7.06 -6.02
N TRP A 61 5.76 -6.35 -5.28
CA TRP A 61 7.16 -6.17 -5.66
C TRP A 61 7.86 -7.52 -5.81
N ILE A 62 7.67 -8.40 -4.84
CA ILE A 62 8.26 -9.74 -4.86
C ILE A 62 7.77 -10.53 -6.08
N THR A 63 6.47 -10.46 -6.37
CA THR A 63 5.88 -11.13 -7.54
C THR A 63 6.49 -10.64 -8.85
N ARG A 64 6.64 -9.32 -8.98
CA ARG A 64 7.22 -8.72 -10.20
C ARG A 64 8.68 -9.08 -10.36
N ILE A 65 9.45 -9.02 -9.29
CA ILE A 65 10.87 -9.40 -9.32
C ILE A 65 11.01 -10.88 -9.67
N ASN A 66 10.19 -11.73 -9.04
CA ASN A 66 10.22 -13.17 -9.28
C ASN A 66 9.92 -13.50 -10.74
N ALA A 67 8.88 -12.86 -11.31
CA ALA A 67 8.54 -13.07 -12.73
C ALA A 67 9.71 -12.69 -13.64
N ALA A 68 10.36 -11.56 -13.37
CA ALA A 68 11.47 -11.07 -14.18
C ALA A 68 12.71 -11.97 -14.08
N VAL A 69 13.06 -12.42 -12.86
CA VAL A 69 14.24 -13.26 -12.68
C VAL A 69 14.04 -14.67 -13.23
N ARG A 70 12.81 -15.18 -13.23
CA ARG A 70 12.52 -16.48 -13.82
C ARG A 70 12.70 -16.46 -15.34
N GLU A 71 12.40 -15.36 -15.99
CA GLU A 71 12.70 -15.18 -17.42
C GLU A 71 14.20 -15.27 -17.69
N LEU A 72 15.00 -14.87 -16.70
CA LEU A 72 16.46 -14.91 -16.79
C LEU A 72 17.07 -16.21 -16.25
N GLY A 73 16.23 -17.19 -15.91
CA GLY A 73 16.67 -18.49 -15.45
C GLY A 73 17.05 -18.58 -13.98
N MET A 74 16.55 -17.67 -13.15
CA MET A 74 16.84 -17.64 -11.71
C MET A 74 15.57 -17.77 -10.89
N SER A 75 15.71 -18.23 -9.63
CA SER A 75 14.64 -18.14 -8.64
C SER A 75 14.78 -16.84 -7.87
N TYR A 76 13.67 -16.40 -7.24
CA TYR A 76 13.68 -15.20 -6.41
C TYR A 76 14.68 -15.33 -5.25
N SER A 77 14.68 -16.48 -4.59
CA SER A 77 15.57 -16.72 -3.45
C SER A 77 17.05 -16.63 -3.85
N ALA A 78 17.40 -17.22 -4.97
CA ALA A 78 18.76 -17.17 -5.50
C ALA A 78 19.15 -15.73 -5.86
N PHE A 79 18.23 -14.99 -6.48
CA PHE A 79 18.44 -13.59 -6.84
C PHE A 79 18.71 -12.73 -5.62
N MET A 80 17.89 -12.85 -4.58
CA MET A 80 18.05 -12.05 -3.35
C MET A 80 19.31 -12.43 -2.59
N SER A 81 19.66 -13.71 -2.57
CA SER A 81 20.91 -14.18 -1.97
C SER A 81 22.11 -13.58 -2.68
N GLY A 82 22.09 -13.62 -4.01
CA GLY A 82 23.17 -13.05 -4.81
C GLY A 82 23.26 -11.53 -4.70
N LEU A 83 22.13 -10.86 -4.54
CA LEU A 83 22.08 -9.43 -4.31
C LEU A 83 22.86 -9.04 -3.05
N LYS A 84 22.67 -9.79 -1.99
CA LYS A 84 23.38 -9.59 -0.73
C LYS A 84 24.87 -9.87 -0.88
N LYS A 85 25.23 -10.97 -1.57
CA LYS A 85 26.62 -11.34 -1.81
C LYS A 85 27.37 -10.31 -2.63
N ALA A 86 26.67 -9.68 -3.59
CA ALA A 86 27.26 -8.66 -4.44
C ALA A 86 27.31 -7.28 -3.77
N ASN A 87 26.77 -7.16 -2.54
CA ASN A 87 26.66 -5.90 -1.79
C ASN A 87 25.93 -4.81 -2.55
N ILE A 88 24.90 -5.19 -3.31
CA ILE A 88 24.06 -4.25 -4.04
C ILE A 88 22.94 -3.78 -3.12
N GLU A 89 22.92 -2.48 -2.83
CA GLU A 89 21.93 -1.89 -1.92
C GLU A 89 20.78 -1.25 -2.70
N ILE A 90 19.95 -2.10 -3.29
CA ILE A 90 18.74 -1.68 -3.99
C ILE A 90 17.57 -2.40 -3.35
N ASP A 91 16.53 -1.64 -2.98
CA ASP A 91 15.36 -2.25 -2.33
C ASP A 91 14.40 -2.88 -3.35
N ARG A 92 13.43 -3.62 -2.83
CA ARG A 92 12.49 -4.36 -3.66
C ARG A 92 11.61 -3.46 -4.52
N LYS A 93 11.27 -2.27 -4.01
CA LYS A 93 10.46 -1.30 -4.74
C LYS A 93 11.18 -0.86 -6.02
N VAL A 94 12.43 -0.47 -5.91
CA VAL A 94 13.23 -0.02 -7.06
C VAL A 94 13.47 -1.16 -8.02
N LEU A 95 13.78 -2.35 -7.52
CA LEU A 95 13.99 -3.54 -8.35
C LEU A 95 12.74 -3.91 -9.14
N ALA A 96 11.56 -3.84 -8.51
CA ALA A 96 10.31 -4.12 -9.18
C ALA A 96 10.03 -3.10 -10.29
N ASP A 97 10.31 -1.82 -10.02
CA ASP A 97 10.14 -0.77 -11.01
C ASP A 97 11.08 -0.98 -12.21
N LEU A 98 12.32 -1.33 -11.96
CA LEU A 98 13.28 -1.63 -13.05
C LEU A 98 12.85 -2.83 -13.85
N ALA A 99 12.33 -3.84 -13.19
CA ALA A 99 11.88 -5.08 -13.87
C ALA A 99 10.77 -4.82 -14.86
N VAL A 100 9.91 -3.84 -14.60
CA VAL A 100 8.78 -3.50 -15.45
C VAL A 100 9.13 -2.39 -16.44
N LEU A 101 9.77 -1.32 -15.96
CA LEU A 101 9.99 -0.10 -16.73
C LEU A 101 11.31 -0.06 -17.49
N ASP A 102 12.32 -0.74 -16.98
CA ASP A 102 13.66 -0.73 -17.59
C ASP A 102 14.27 -2.13 -17.52
N LYS A 103 13.79 -3.01 -18.38
CA LYS A 103 14.25 -4.40 -18.43
C LYS A 103 15.75 -4.54 -18.71
N PRO A 104 16.36 -3.74 -19.61
CA PRO A 104 17.82 -3.85 -19.81
C PRO A 104 18.63 -3.56 -18.55
N ALA A 105 18.26 -2.54 -17.76
CA ALA A 105 18.94 -2.22 -16.51
C ALA A 105 18.78 -3.36 -15.50
N PHE A 106 17.59 -3.93 -15.41
CA PHE A 106 17.34 -5.06 -14.52
C PHE A 106 18.18 -6.28 -14.94
N ALA A 107 18.28 -6.54 -16.24
CA ALA A 107 19.07 -7.65 -16.77
C ALA A 107 20.56 -7.49 -16.42
N LYS A 108 21.09 -6.28 -16.44
CA LYS A 108 22.48 -6.00 -16.04
C LYS A 108 22.71 -6.36 -14.57
N ILE A 109 21.77 -5.95 -13.69
CA ILE A 109 21.84 -6.27 -12.26
C ILE A 109 21.80 -7.79 -12.07
N ALA A 110 20.90 -8.48 -12.75
CA ALA A 110 20.76 -9.92 -12.67
C ALA A 110 22.03 -10.62 -13.18
N GLY A 111 22.66 -10.08 -14.21
CA GLY A 111 23.94 -10.58 -14.72
C GLY A 111 25.05 -10.51 -13.70
N GLN A 112 25.16 -9.38 -13.00
CA GLN A 112 26.13 -9.19 -11.91
C GLN A 112 25.89 -10.18 -10.77
N ILE A 113 24.62 -10.42 -10.44
CA ILE A 113 24.24 -11.35 -9.39
C ILE A 113 24.58 -12.79 -9.77
N LYS A 114 24.32 -13.19 -11.02
CA LYS A 114 24.70 -14.49 -11.53
C LYS A 114 26.22 -14.72 -11.43
N ALA A 115 26.98 -13.69 -11.76
CA ALA A 115 28.43 -13.74 -11.66
C ALA A 115 28.87 -13.94 -10.19
N SER A 116 28.23 -13.26 -9.24
CA SER A 116 28.49 -13.41 -7.82
C SER A 116 28.15 -14.82 -7.31
N LEU A 117 27.07 -15.40 -7.81
CA LEU A 117 26.65 -16.74 -7.40
C LEU A 117 27.57 -17.84 -7.97
N ALA A 118 28.23 -17.57 -9.09
CA ALA A 118 29.17 -18.51 -9.71
C ALA A 118 30.46 -18.65 -8.89
N HIS A 119 30.72 -17.71 -7.99
CA HIS A 119 31.87 -17.74 -7.07
C HIS A 119 31.44 -18.14 -5.68
#